data_80f39ebaafea55a0e9c85f8ed42779cb
#
_entry.id   80f39ebaafea55a0e9c85f8ed42779cb
#
_cell.length_a   1.000
_cell.length_b   1.000
_cell.length_c   1.000
_cell.angle_alpha   90.00
_cell.angle_beta   90.00
_cell.angle_gamma   90.00
#
_symmetry.space_group_name_H-M   'P 1'
#
loop_
_entity.id
_entity.type
_entity.pdbx_description
1 polymer ?
#
loop_
_entity_poly.entity_id
_entity_poly.type
_entity_poly.pdbx_seq_one_letter_code
_entity_poly.pdbx_strand_id
1 'polypeptide(L)'
;MYIAPPDRTTVDDEWRDLVATHAFGNLVAAGRDRDLPESTPTKFVLDGDGVILHVVSRNPMLDAIAEQSSVMLCVAGDWTFIPSDWKAPASEGEDPALGIPTTSYAAVELIGTATVVEGPDPLAALLRRQLDRTQPGVPIADPGQVHRARLQAIRGIHIAMRQPRSKFQFGGNVDPIHHLRIAELLDTRNGPGDTAAAAHLLRRYQLNSEVLSR
;
A
#
# COMPACT_ATOMS: atom_id res chain seq x y z
N MET A 1 -11.22 -6.16 -1.90
CA MET A 1 -10.16 -7.08 -2.38
C MET A 1 -10.41 -8.48 -1.83
N TYR A 2 -10.30 -9.54 -2.65
CA TYR A 2 -10.32 -10.93 -2.18
C TYR A 2 -8.95 -11.33 -1.65
N ILE A 3 -8.89 -11.93 -0.46
CA ILE A 3 -7.64 -12.34 0.21
C ILE A 3 -7.77 -13.82 0.54
N ALA A 4 -7.08 -14.67 -0.22
CA ALA A 4 -7.00 -16.10 0.07
C ALA A 4 -6.20 -16.34 1.37
N PRO A 5 -6.43 -17.44 2.10
CA PRO A 5 -5.68 -17.73 3.32
C PRO A 5 -4.15 -17.64 3.19
N PRO A 6 -3.51 -18.18 2.14
CA PRO A 6 -2.06 -18.09 1.99
C PRO A 6 -1.53 -16.68 1.66
N ASP A 7 -2.41 -15.75 1.29
CA ASP A 7 -2.05 -14.38 0.93
C ASP A 7 -2.24 -13.38 2.09
N ARG A 8 -2.66 -13.86 3.27
CA ARG A 8 -2.84 -13.00 4.45
C ARG A 8 -1.50 -12.53 4.99
N THR A 9 -1.50 -11.40 5.68
CA THR A 9 -0.36 -10.99 6.49
C THR A 9 0.02 -12.08 7.49
N THR A 10 1.29 -12.28 7.66
CA THR A 10 1.84 -13.27 8.62
C THR A 10 2.25 -12.61 9.93
N VAL A 11 2.45 -11.29 9.90
CA VAL A 11 2.77 -10.45 11.07
C VAL A 11 1.78 -9.27 11.05
N ASP A 12 1.22 -8.92 12.20
CA ASP A 12 0.14 -7.93 12.31
C ASP A 12 0.48 -6.57 11.68
N ASP A 13 1.74 -6.16 11.69
CA ASP A 13 2.19 -4.86 11.18
C ASP A 13 2.86 -4.89 9.78
N GLU A 14 2.90 -6.04 9.10
CA GLU A 14 3.50 -6.17 7.75
C GLU A 14 2.94 -5.13 6.76
N TRP A 15 1.66 -4.82 6.85
CA TRP A 15 1.01 -3.82 6.02
C TRP A 15 1.51 -2.38 6.32
N ARG A 16 1.91 -2.09 7.57
CA ARG A 16 2.43 -0.76 7.97
C ARG A 16 3.77 -0.50 7.31
N ASP A 17 4.65 -1.50 7.28
CA ASP A 17 5.96 -1.41 6.63
C ASP A 17 5.80 -1.17 5.13
N LEU A 18 4.88 -1.90 4.49
CA LEU A 18 4.56 -1.70 3.08
C LEU A 18 4.07 -0.28 2.80
N VAL A 19 3.11 0.20 3.58
CA VAL A 19 2.51 1.54 3.41
C VAL A 19 3.51 2.64 3.74
N ALA A 20 4.42 2.44 4.69
CA ALA A 20 5.50 3.40 5.00
C ALA A 20 6.49 3.53 3.83
N THR A 21 6.79 2.44 3.14
CA THR A 21 7.68 2.41 1.98
C THR A 21 6.97 2.95 0.72
N HIS A 22 5.69 2.61 0.53
CA HIS A 22 4.87 2.99 -0.62
C HIS A 22 3.85 4.06 -0.24
N ALA A 23 4.33 5.23 0.21
CA ALA A 23 3.51 6.33 0.70
C ALA A 23 2.80 7.13 -0.42
N PHE A 24 2.40 6.46 -1.50
CA PHE A 24 1.62 6.99 -2.62
C PHE A 24 0.53 5.99 -3.00
N GLY A 25 -0.70 6.47 -3.17
CA GLY A 25 -1.84 5.61 -3.47
C GLY A 25 -3.01 6.36 -4.07
N ASN A 26 -4.11 5.67 -4.30
CA ASN A 26 -5.35 6.25 -4.81
C ASN A 26 -6.36 6.36 -3.66
N LEU A 27 -6.71 7.58 -3.28
CA LEU A 27 -7.86 7.84 -2.42
C LEU A 27 -9.13 7.71 -3.24
N VAL A 28 -10.07 6.89 -2.75
CA VAL A 28 -11.35 6.61 -3.40
C VAL A 28 -12.48 6.96 -2.45
N ALA A 29 -13.45 7.75 -2.93
CA ALA A 29 -14.69 8.09 -2.23
C ALA A 29 -15.88 7.84 -3.16
N ALA A 30 -16.85 7.06 -2.69
CA ALA A 30 -18.04 6.76 -3.48
C ALA A 30 -18.91 8.01 -3.72
N GLY A 31 -18.97 8.91 -2.73
CA GLY A 31 -19.94 9.98 -2.75
C GLY A 31 -21.38 9.47 -2.62
N ARG A 32 -22.34 10.28 -3.01
CA ARG A 32 -23.76 9.92 -3.04
C ARG A 32 -24.33 10.26 -4.40
N ASP A 33 -25.15 9.36 -4.95
CA ASP A 33 -25.84 9.53 -6.23
C ASP A 33 -24.89 9.88 -7.40
N ARG A 34 -23.69 9.28 -7.39
CA ARG A 34 -22.68 9.43 -8.44
C ARG A 34 -22.59 8.16 -9.28
N ASP A 35 -22.44 8.31 -10.58
CA ASP A 35 -22.26 7.19 -11.52
C ASP A 35 -20.94 6.45 -11.26
N LEU A 36 -19.90 7.18 -10.89
CA LEU A 36 -18.58 6.65 -10.58
C LEU A 36 -18.05 7.25 -9.28
N PRO A 37 -17.25 6.49 -8.51
CA PRO A 37 -16.54 7.05 -7.36
C PRO A 37 -15.45 8.04 -7.81
N GLU A 38 -15.18 9.03 -6.98
CA GLU A 38 -14.00 9.87 -7.15
C GLU A 38 -12.74 9.10 -6.79
N SER A 39 -11.68 9.27 -7.59
CA SER A 39 -10.36 8.69 -7.35
C SER A 39 -9.27 9.74 -7.51
N THR A 40 -8.43 9.91 -6.51
CA THR A 40 -7.35 10.90 -6.52
C THR A 40 -6.03 10.23 -6.13
N PRO A 41 -5.06 10.13 -7.08
CA PRO A 41 -3.70 9.75 -6.73
C PRO A 41 -3.09 10.78 -5.77
N THR A 42 -2.53 10.32 -4.66
CA THR A 42 -2.03 11.23 -3.65
C THR A 42 -0.90 10.62 -2.82
N LYS A 43 0.02 11.48 -2.39
CA LYS A 43 0.96 11.14 -1.32
C LYS A 43 0.25 11.30 0.02
N PHE A 44 0.53 10.40 0.93
CA PHE A 44 -0.02 10.41 2.27
C PHE A 44 1.06 10.03 3.29
N VAL A 45 0.74 10.18 4.57
CA VAL A 45 1.57 9.64 5.67
C VAL A 45 0.67 9.00 6.72
N LEU A 46 1.17 7.94 7.36
CA LEU A 46 0.55 7.38 8.56
C LEU A 46 0.72 8.34 9.73
N ASP A 47 -0.32 8.57 10.50
CA ASP A 47 -0.35 9.45 11.66
C ASP A 47 -1.10 8.79 12.81
N GLY A 48 -0.35 8.09 13.66
CA GLY A 48 -0.96 7.19 14.67
C GLY A 48 -1.78 6.09 14.01
N ASP A 49 -3.05 5.99 14.39
CA ASP A 49 -4.02 5.05 13.82
C ASP A 49 -4.79 5.62 12.63
N GLY A 50 -4.31 6.71 12.05
CA GLY A 50 -4.92 7.38 10.92
C GLY A 50 -3.96 7.63 9.78
N VAL A 51 -4.49 8.30 8.77
CA VAL A 51 -3.76 8.78 7.59
C VAL A 51 -4.03 10.26 7.43
N ILE A 52 -3.00 11.03 7.11
CA ILE A 52 -3.13 12.42 6.72
C ILE A 52 -2.58 12.65 5.31
N LEU A 53 -3.29 13.48 4.56
CA LEU A 53 -2.91 13.91 3.23
C LEU A 53 -3.48 15.31 2.94
N HIS A 54 -3.11 15.88 1.81
CA HIS A 54 -3.74 17.12 1.34
C HIS A 54 -3.99 17.06 -0.16
N VAL A 55 -4.99 17.77 -0.60
CA VAL A 55 -5.37 17.94 -2.01
C VAL A 55 -5.58 19.41 -2.32
N VAL A 56 -5.63 19.77 -3.61
CA VAL A 56 -6.02 21.14 -4.02
C VAL A 56 -7.46 21.42 -3.60
N SER A 57 -7.77 22.65 -3.22
CA SER A 57 -9.09 23.06 -2.71
C SER A 57 -10.26 22.88 -3.67
N ARG A 58 -9.98 22.66 -4.97
CA ARG A 58 -10.98 22.41 -6.01
C ARG A 58 -11.07 20.93 -6.41
N ASN A 59 -10.45 20.03 -5.65
CA ASN A 59 -10.49 18.60 -5.97
C ASN A 59 -11.89 18.04 -5.72
N PRO A 60 -12.53 17.39 -6.71
CA PRO A 60 -13.89 16.82 -6.55
C PRO A 60 -14.03 15.78 -5.44
N MET A 61 -12.90 15.22 -5.01
CA MET A 61 -12.82 14.33 -3.84
C MET A 61 -13.42 14.95 -2.57
N LEU A 62 -13.29 16.27 -2.42
CA LEU A 62 -13.82 16.99 -1.25
C LEU A 62 -15.34 16.96 -1.20
N ASP A 63 -16.00 17.13 -2.35
CA ASP A 63 -17.45 17.03 -2.46
C ASP A 63 -17.92 15.60 -2.20
N ALA A 64 -17.22 14.60 -2.77
CA ALA A 64 -17.53 13.20 -2.53
C ALA A 64 -17.40 12.81 -1.04
N ILE A 65 -16.39 13.32 -0.34
CA ILE A 65 -16.22 13.13 1.11
C ILE A 65 -17.33 13.83 1.90
N ALA A 66 -17.74 15.03 1.49
CA ALA A 66 -18.83 15.76 2.16
C ALA A 66 -20.17 15.03 2.00
N GLU A 67 -20.44 14.42 0.84
CA GLU A 67 -21.61 13.60 0.57
C GLU A 67 -21.59 12.28 1.36
N GLN A 68 -20.43 11.61 1.40
CA GLN A 68 -20.22 10.35 2.13
C GLN A 68 -18.78 10.23 2.61
N SER A 69 -18.58 10.30 3.92
CA SER A 69 -17.25 10.33 4.54
C SER A 69 -16.50 8.99 4.57
N SER A 70 -17.15 7.89 4.19
CA SER A 70 -16.45 6.59 4.06
C SER A 70 -15.56 6.58 2.83
N VAL A 71 -14.27 6.33 3.05
CA VAL A 71 -13.24 6.33 2.01
C VAL A 71 -12.37 5.10 2.07
N MET A 72 -11.68 4.83 0.97
CA MET A 72 -10.66 3.80 0.86
C MET A 72 -9.41 4.39 0.20
N LEU A 73 -8.25 4.25 0.86
CA LEU A 73 -6.97 4.56 0.26
C LEU A 73 -6.31 3.26 -0.19
N CYS A 74 -6.16 3.10 -1.51
CA CYS A 74 -5.59 1.91 -2.15
C CYS A 74 -4.11 2.13 -2.40
N VAL A 75 -3.27 1.25 -1.87
CA VAL A 75 -1.83 1.24 -2.06
C VAL A 75 -1.43 -0.03 -2.78
N ALA A 76 -0.83 0.09 -3.97
CA ALA A 76 -0.14 -1.00 -4.63
C ALA A 76 1.34 -0.96 -4.20
N GLY A 77 1.83 -2.07 -3.68
CA GLY A 77 3.21 -2.23 -3.25
C GLY A 77 4.06 -2.94 -4.28
N ASP A 78 5.01 -3.73 -3.78
CA ASP A 78 5.92 -4.50 -4.63
C ASP A 78 5.16 -5.51 -5.49
N TRP A 79 5.60 -5.68 -6.72
CA TRP A 79 5.03 -6.68 -7.62
C TRP A 79 6.06 -7.16 -8.65
N THR A 80 5.89 -8.39 -9.13
CA THR A 80 6.64 -8.95 -10.25
C THR A 80 5.84 -10.05 -10.94
N PHE A 81 6.18 -10.34 -12.20
CA PHE A 81 5.61 -11.46 -12.95
C PHE A 81 6.50 -12.69 -12.83
N ILE A 82 5.89 -13.83 -12.47
CA ILE A 82 6.53 -15.14 -12.39
C ILE A 82 6.11 -15.96 -13.62
N PRO A 83 7.02 -16.33 -14.52
CA PRO A 83 6.74 -17.15 -15.69
C PRO A 83 6.27 -18.58 -15.33
N SER A 84 5.64 -19.26 -16.28
CA SER A 84 5.11 -20.61 -16.08
C SER A 84 6.21 -21.63 -15.81
N ASP A 85 7.31 -21.57 -16.55
CA ASP A 85 8.45 -22.48 -16.43
C ASP A 85 9.16 -22.41 -15.07
N TRP A 86 8.98 -21.30 -14.33
CA TRP A 86 9.49 -21.17 -12.97
C TRP A 86 8.59 -21.84 -11.94
N LYS A 87 7.34 -22.11 -12.28
CA LYS A 87 6.30 -22.68 -11.43
C LYS A 87 5.85 -24.08 -11.86
N ALA A 88 6.64 -24.76 -12.66
CA ALA A 88 6.37 -26.16 -13.00
C ALA A 88 6.37 -27.02 -11.70
N PRO A 89 5.53 -28.08 -11.63
CA PRO A 89 5.51 -28.96 -10.48
C PRO A 89 6.87 -29.60 -10.20
N ALA A 90 7.24 -29.73 -8.92
CA ALA A 90 8.49 -30.37 -8.49
C ALA A 90 8.52 -31.91 -8.67
N SER A 91 7.57 -32.49 -9.40
CA SER A 91 7.55 -33.93 -9.72
C SER A 91 8.63 -34.29 -10.75
N GLU A 92 9.09 -35.52 -10.73
CA GLU A 92 10.04 -36.04 -11.72
C GLU A 92 9.59 -35.72 -13.16
N GLY A 93 10.45 -35.07 -13.94
CA GLY A 93 10.13 -34.69 -15.31
C GLY A 93 9.25 -33.41 -15.38
N GLU A 94 9.54 -32.40 -14.55
CA GLU A 94 8.85 -31.12 -14.63
C GLU A 94 8.65 -30.63 -16.07
N ASP A 95 7.40 -30.59 -16.50
CA ASP A 95 7.03 -30.00 -17.79
C ASP A 95 6.77 -28.50 -17.58
N PRO A 96 7.60 -27.59 -18.15
CA PRO A 96 7.39 -26.14 -18.02
C PRO A 96 6.00 -25.68 -18.47
N ALA A 97 5.34 -26.45 -19.34
CA ALA A 97 3.98 -26.14 -19.79
C ALA A 97 2.90 -26.37 -18.73
N LEU A 98 3.20 -27.13 -17.67
CA LEU A 98 2.27 -27.36 -16.56
C LEU A 98 2.33 -26.27 -15.48
N GLY A 99 3.34 -25.42 -15.49
CA GLY A 99 3.44 -24.28 -14.59
C GLY A 99 2.36 -23.23 -14.89
N ILE A 100 1.81 -22.62 -13.84
CA ILE A 100 0.82 -21.55 -13.98
C ILE A 100 1.51 -20.21 -13.77
N PRO A 101 1.61 -19.35 -14.81
CA PRO A 101 2.21 -18.03 -14.65
C PRO A 101 1.36 -17.20 -13.67
N THR A 102 2.01 -16.32 -12.91
CA THR A 102 1.29 -15.51 -11.93
C THR A 102 1.98 -14.15 -11.75
N THR A 103 1.21 -13.16 -11.29
CA THR A 103 1.77 -11.93 -10.76
C THR A 103 1.84 -12.05 -9.25
N SER A 104 3.05 -11.96 -8.69
CA SER A 104 3.25 -11.81 -7.26
C SER A 104 3.18 -10.34 -6.90
N TYR A 105 2.43 -9.99 -5.85
CA TYR A 105 2.23 -8.59 -5.47
C TYR A 105 1.81 -8.42 -4.01
N ALA A 106 2.07 -7.22 -3.48
CA ALA A 106 1.48 -6.72 -2.25
C ALA A 106 0.49 -5.59 -2.52
N ALA A 107 -0.61 -5.56 -1.78
CA ALA A 107 -1.57 -4.47 -1.85
C ALA A 107 -2.22 -4.24 -0.48
N VAL A 108 -2.50 -2.97 -0.17
CA VAL A 108 -3.18 -2.56 1.06
C VAL A 108 -4.33 -1.62 0.73
N GLU A 109 -5.47 -1.85 1.37
CA GLU A 109 -6.63 -0.97 1.38
C GLU A 109 -6.83 -0.44 2.79
N LEU A 110 -6.59 0.85 3.00
CA LEU A 110 -6.84 1.55 4.24
C LEU A 110 -8.25 2.12 4.19
N ILE A 111 -9.18 1.50 4.90
CA ILE A 111 -10.59 1.87 4.91
C ILE A 111 -10.86 2.69 6.17
N GLY A 112 -11.53 3.82 6.02
CA GLY A 112 -11.78 4.70 7.15
C GLY A 112 -12.85 5.75 6.90
N THR A 113 -12.94 6.67 7.85
CA THR A 113 -13.81 7.85 7.78
C THR A 113 -12.93 9.07 7.58
N ALA A 114 -13.15 9.79 6.48
CA ALA A 114 -12.43 11.00 6.16
C ALA A 114 -13.07 12.22 6.79
N THR A 115 -12.23 13.13 7.25
CA THR A 115 -12.62 14.48 7.72
C THR A 115 -11.78 15.49 6.95
N VAL A 116 -12.42 16.46 6.34
CA VAL A 116 -11.73 17.58 5.67
C VAL A 116 -11.23 18.56 6.73
N VAL A 117 -9.95 18.90 6.64
CA VAL A 117 -9.28 19.86 7.52
C VAL A 117 -9.15 21.18 6.81
N GLU A 118 -9.82 22.18 7.35
CA GLU A 118 -9.88 23.55 6.81
C GLU A 118 -9.36 24.57 7.84
N GLY A 119 -9.13 25.78 7.35
CA GLY A 119 -8.58 26.86 8.16
C GLY A 119 -7.06 26.85 8.24
N PRO A 120 -6.44 28.03 8.38
CA PRO A 120 -4.99 28.17 8.24
C PRO A 120 -4.21 27.42 9.31
N ASP A 121 -4.65 27.44 10.57
CA ASP A 121 -3.87 26.88 11.67
C ASP A 121 -3.97 25.34 11.74
N PRO A 122 -5.17 24.70 11.63
CA PRO A 122 -5.26 23.25 11.55
C PRO A 122 -4.55 22.68 10.32
N LEU A 123 -4.66 23.36 9.17
CA LEU A 123 -4.01 22.93 7.95
C LEU A 123 -2.48 23.06 8.02
N ALA A 124 -1.96 24.15 8.61
CA ALA A 124 -0.54 24.29 8.88
C ALA A 124 0.00 23.19 9.80
N ALA A 125 -0.76 22.84 10.85
CA ALA A 125 -0.41 21.75 11.76
C ALA A 125 -0.38 20.38 11.04
N LEU A 126 -1.35 20.10 10.16
CA LEU A 126 -1.39 18.89 9.36
C LEU A 126 -0.17 18.82 8.42
N LEU A 127 0.11 19.90 7.69
CA LEU A 127 1.26 19.95 6.78
C LEU A 127 2.60 19.79 7.51
N ARG A 128 2.75 20.38 8.70
CA ARG A 128 3.96 20.20 9.51
C ARG A 128 4.17 18.72 9.81
N ARG A 129 3.14 18.00 10.29
CA ARG A 129 3.22 16.55 10.54
C ARG A 129 3.56 15.75 9.29
N GLN A 130 3.01 16.12 8.12
CA GLN A 130 3.37 15.47 6.85
C GLN A 130 4.84 15.70 6.50
N LEU A 131 5.32 16.94 6.62
CA LEU A 131 6.69 17.31 6.28
C LEU A 131 7.71 16.65 7.21
N ASP A 132 7.45 16.65 8.51
CA ASP A 132 8.30 15.98 9.50
C ASP A 132 8.52 14.50 9.20
N ARG A 133 7.47 13.83 8.71
CA ARG A 133 7.54 12.42 8.35
C ARG A 133 8.10 12.15 6.95
N THR A 134 7.96 13.11 6.05
CA THR A 134 8.38 12.95 4.66
C THR A 134 9.84 13.29 4.46
N GLN A 135 10.36 14.24 5.23
CA GLN A 135 11.74 14.75 5.12
C GLN A 135 12.34 15.01 6.52
N PRO A 136 12.52 13.94 7.31
CA PRO A 136 13.02 14.07 8.68
C PRO A 136 14.40 14.73 8.68
N GLY A 137 14.61 15.67 9.62
CA GLY A 137 15.88 16.38 9.78
C GLY A 137 16.15 17.51 8.77
N VAL A 138 15.25 17.73 7.80
CA VAL A 138 15.36 18.87 6.89
C VAL A 138 14.68 20.09 7.53
N PRO A 139 15.39 21.23 7.70
CA PRO A 139 14.77 22.44 8.23
C PRO A 139 13.62 22.90 7.34
N ILE A 140 12.45 23.06 7.94
CA ILE A 140 11.24 23.48 7.25
C ILE A 140 10.77 24.79 7.86
N ALA A 141 10.55 25.81 7.03
CA ALA A 141 9.87 27.02 7.46
C ALA A 141 8.44 26.71 7.88
N ASP A 142 7.95 27.35 8.95
CA ASP A 142 6.59 27.13 9.43
C ASP A 142 5.55 27.43 8.32
N PRO A 143 4.76 26.42 7.86
CA PRO A 143 3.78 26.63 6.81
C PRO A 143 2.75 27.71 7.17
N GLY A 144 2.42 27.85 8.45
CA GLY A 144 1.47 28.85 8.95
C GLY A 144 1.98 30.29 8.84
N GLN A 145 3.30 30.48 8.89
CA GLN A 145 3.92 31.80 8.80
C GLN A 145 4.30 32.16 7.36
N VAL A 146 5.06 31.29 6.69
CA VAL A 146 5.69 31.59 5.39
C VAL A 146 4.73 31.37 4.22
N HIS A 147 3.79 30.43 4.35
CA HIS A 147 2.93 29.99 3.25
C HIS A 147 1.44 30.24 3.49
N ARG A 148 1.07 31.10 4.46
CA ARG A 148 -0.34 31.31 4.87
C ARG A 148 -1.28 31.58 3.68
N ALA A 149 -0.87 32.39 2.72
CA ALA A 149 -1.65 32.66 1.50
C ALA A 149 -1.84 31.41 0.61
N ARG A 150 -0.82 30.53 0.57
CA ARG A 150 -0.88 29.27 -0.22
C ARG A 150 -1.76 28.22 0.43
N LEU A 151 -1.98 28.26 1.75
CA LEU A 151 -2.87 27.35 2.45
C LEU A 151 -4.31 27.43 1.97
N GLN A 152 -4.73 28.57 1.40
CA GLN A 152 -6.07 28.73 0.84
C GLN A 152 -6.29 27.85 -0.40
N ALA A 153 -5.21 27.49 -1.11
CA ALA A 153 -5.29 26.68 -2.33
C ALA A 153 -5.41 25.17 -2.08
N ILE A 154 -5.33 24.73 -0.83
CA ILE A 154 -5.36 23.31 -0.48
C ILE A 154 -6.35 23.03 0.65
N ARG A 155 -6.69 21.75 0.82
CA ARG A 155 -7.43 21.20 1.96
C ARG A 155 -6.70 19.98 2.49
N GLY A 156 -6.64 19.85 3.80
CA GLY A 156 -6.18 18.63 4.45
C GLY A 156 -7.30 17.59 4.48
N ILE A 157 -6.91 16.33 4.51
CA ILE A 157 -7.81 15.22 4.76
C ILE A 157 -7.17 14.37 5.84
N HIS A 158 -7.92 14.11 6.90
CA HIS A 158 -7.60 13.13 7.93
C HIS A 158 -8.52 11.93 7.76
N ILE A 159 -7.96 10.73 7.68
CA ILE A 159 -8.70 9.48 7.61
C ILE A 159 -8.51 8.73 8.92
N ALA A 160 -9.55 8.64 9.73
CA ALA A 160 -9.59 7.75 10.88
C ALA A 160 -9.78 6.32 10.37
N MET A 161 -8.72 5.50 10.45
CA MET A 161 -8.76 4.13 9.95
C MET A 161 -9.65 3.26 10.85
N ARG A 162 -10.43 2.38 10.21
CA ARG A 162 -11.22 1.34 10.89
C ARG A 162 -10.49 0.00 10.87
N GLN A 163 -10.18 -0.49 9.68
CA GLN A 163 -9.50 -1.76 9.49
C GLN A 163 -8.73 -1.75 8.17
N PRO A 164 -7.42 -2.02 8.19
CA PRO A 164 -6.67 -2.27 6.96
C PRO A 164 -7.05 -3.65 6.41
N ARG A 165 -7.09 -3.77 5.08
CA ARG A 165 -7.12 -5.04 4.38
C ARG A 165 -5.84 -5.14 3.57
N SER A 166 -5.06 -6.19 3.78
CA SER A 166 -3.78 -6.36 3.12
C SER A 166 -3.68 -7.73 2.46
N LYS A 167 -3.06 -7.77 1.29
CA LYS A 167 -2.81 -8.98 0.52
C LYS A 167 -1.35 -9.04 0.12
N PHE A 168 -0.71 -10.16 0.42
CA PHE A 168 0.68 -10.45 0.09
C PHE A 168 0.76 -11.76 -0.70
N GLN A 169 0.52 -11.69 -2.00
CA GLN A 169 0.50 -12.84 -2.89
C GLN A 169 1.92 -13.18 -3.35
N PHE A 170 2.69 -13.82 -2.48
CA PHE A 170 4.06 -14.25 -2.74
C PHE A 170 4.22 -15.75 -2.47
N GLY A 171 3.37 -16.56 -3.08
CA GLY A 171 3.52 -18.01 -3.12
C GLY A 171 3.29 -18.73 -1.78
N GLY A 172 2.45 -18.21 -0.88
CA GLY A 172 2.14 -18.87 0.40
C GLY A 172 1.54 -20.28 0.27
N ASN A 173 1.16 -20.70 -0.93
CA ASN A 173 0.67 -22.03 -1.29
C ASN A 173 1.67 -22.84 -2.14
N VAL A 174 2.87 -22.33 -2.37
CA VAL A 174 3.94 -23.00 -3.12
C VAL A 174 4.79 -23.83 -2.16
N ASP A 175 5.27 -24.98 -2.60
CA ASP A 175 6.14 -25.81 -1.77
C ASP A 175 7.53 -25.16 -1.56
N PRO A 176 8.25 -25.55 -0.49
CA PRO A 176 9.51 -24.92 -0.10
C PRO A 176 10.59 -24.91 -1.17
N ILE A 177 10.67 -25.95 -2.00
CA ILE A 177 11.73 -26.08 -3.03
C ILE A 177 11.49 -25.05 -4.13
N HIS A 178 10.24 -24.92 -4.58
CA HIS A 178 9.88 -23.92 -5.58
C HIS A 178 10.02 -22.48 -5.07
N HIS A 179 9.73 -22.23 -3.78
CA HIS A 179 9.96 -20.92 -3.17
C HIS A 179 11.39 -20.44 -3.33
N LEU A 180 12.36 -21.28 -2.93
CA LEU A 180 13.78 -20.96 -3.03
C LEU A 180 14.23 -20.77 -4.47
N ARG A 181 13.81 -21.72 -5.37
CA ARG A 181 14.12 -21.63 -6.80
C ARG A 181 13.59 -20.34 -7.42
N ILE A 182 12.34 -19.96 -7.14
CA ILE A 182 11.75 -18.72 -7.68
C ILE A 182 12.51 -17.50 -7.16
N ALA A 183 12.89 -17.48 -5.89
CA ALA A 183 13.66 -16.37 -5.32
C ALA A 183 15.04 -16.22 -6.00
N GLU A 184 15.76 -17.32 -6.27
CA GLU A 184 17.03 -17.32 -6.98
C GLU A 184 16.88 -16.86 -8.44
N LEU A 185 15.81 -17.27 -9.12
CA LEU A 185 15.53 -16.87 -10.50
C LEU A 185 15.18 -15.38 -10.59
N LEU A 186 14.47 -14.84 -9.60
CA LEU A 186 14.22 -13.40 -9.50
C LEU A 186 15.51 -12.61 -9.30
N ASP A 187 16.38 -13.07 -8.41
CA ASP A 187 17.69 -12.44 -8.16
C ASP A 187 18.56 -12.47 -9.43
N THR A 188 18.55 -13.57 -10.15
CA THR A 188 19.27 -13.73 -11.42
C THR A 188 18.71 -12.82 -12.51
N ARG A 189 17.38 -12.71 -12.65
CA ARG A 189 16.73 -11.84 -13.65
C ARG A 189 16.94 -10.37 -13.33
N ASN A 190 16.92 -9.99 -12.06
CA ASN A 190 17.15 -8.64 -11.55
C ASN A 190 16.36 -7.55 -12.31
N GLY A 191 15.11 -7.85 -12.64
CA GLY A 191 14.16 -6.92 -13.27
C GLY A 191 13.46 -6.01 -12.27
N PRO A 192 12.61 -5.08 -12.74
CA PRO A 192 11.83 -4.22 -11.87
C PRO A 192 10.95 -5.03 -10.90
N GLY A 193 11.09 -4.76 -9.60
CA GLY A 193 10.34 -5.43 -8.53
C GLY A 193 10.86 -6.79 -8.09
N ASP A 194 11.83 -7.39 -8.80
CA ASP A 194 12.31 -8.74 -8.53
C ASP A 194 12.97 -8.88 -7.15
N THR A 195 13.85 -7.96 -6.79
CA THR A 195 14.53 -7.97 -5.48
C THR A 195 13.54 -7.91 -4.32
N ALA A 196 12.55 -7.02 -4.41
CA ALA A 196 11.53 -6.90 -3.38
C ALA A 196 10.63 -8.15 -3.31
N ALA A 197 10.24 -8.69 -4.46
CA ALA A 197 9.45 -9.92 -4.54
C ALA A 197 10.21 -11.14 -3.99
N ALA A 198 11.52 -11.27 -4.28
CA ALA A 198 12.36 -12.31 -3.72
C ALA A 198 12.43 -12.21 -2.19
N ALA A 199 12.56 -11.00 -1.64
CA ALA A 199 12.55 -10.78 -0.18
C ALA A 199 11.21 -11.19 0.46
N HIS A 200 10.09 -10.90 -0.18
CA HIS A 200 8.76 -11.34 0.28
C HIS A 200 8.62 -12.88 0.22
N LEU A 201 9.07 -13.53 -0.86
CA LEU A 201 9.08 -14.98 -0.98
C LEU A 201 9.89 -15.64 0.15
N LEU A 202 11.12 -15.19 0.37
CA LEU A 202 11.99 -15.73 1.41
C LEU A 202 11.41 -15.55 2.81
N ARG A 203 10.79 -14.40 3.10
CA ARG A 203 10.08 -14.17 4.36
C ARG A 203 8.95 -15.18 4.57
N ARG A 204 8.14 -15.43 3.53
CA ARG A 204 7.06 -16.43 3.57
C ARG A 204 7.58 -17.83 3.80
N TYR A 205 8.68 -18.19 3.14
CA TYR A 205 9.35 -19.48 3.33
C TYR A 205 9.81 -19.69 4.79
N GLN A 206 10.46 -18.70 5.39
CA GLN A 206 10.94 -18.78 6.77
C GLN A 206 9.79 -18.99 7.76
N LEU A 207 8.72 -18.21 7.62
CA LEU A 207 7.55 -18.29 8.48
C LEU A 207 6.82 -19.65 8.36
N ASN A 208 6.70 -20.19 7.16
CA ASN A 208 6.11 -21.51 6.95
C ASN A 208 6.99 -22.62 7.56
N SER A 209 8.32 -22.50 7.49
CA SER A 209 9.25 -23.46 8.06
C SER A 209 9.21 -23.47 9.58
N GLU A 210 9.04 -22.32 10.22
CA GLU A 210 8.89 -22.23 11.69
C GLU A 210 7.57 -22.83 12.19
N VAL A 211 6.49 -22.71 11.42
CA VAL A 211 5.20 -23.30 11.77
C VAL A 211 5.23 -24.83 11.66
N LEU A 212 5.95 -25.39 10.68
CA LEU A 212 6.09 -26.84 10.49
C LEU A 212 7.03 -27.50 11.50
N SER A 213 7.86 -26.72 12.18
CA SER A 213 8.83 -27.20 13.20
C SER A 213 8.28 -27.18 14.64
N ARG A 214 7.06 -26.71 14.83
CA ARG A 214 6.33 -26.69 16.12
C ARG A 214 5.26 -27.77 16.17
#